data_b7f80b4edd75292c556e2afde49ab316
#
_entry.id   b7f80b4edd75292c556e2afde49ab316
#
_cell.length_a   1.000
_cell.length_b   1.000
_cell.length_c   1.000
_cell.angle_alpha   90.00
_cell.angle_beta   90.00
_cell.angle_gamma   90.00
#
_symmetry.space_group_name_H-M   'P 1'
#
loop_
_entity.id
_entity.type
_entity.pdbx_description
1 polymer ?
#
loop_
_entity_poly.entity_id
_entity_poly.type
_entity_poly.pdbx_seq_one_letter_code
_entity_poly.pdbx_strand_id
1 'polypeptide(L)'
;YGQGFSSTLTPPVIRRGVVEDAGWYTAYTPYQAEISQGRLEALLNFQTMVQDLTGLDIANASLLDEASAAAEAVGLMSRVVKKGRRVLLDSRLHPQVITVASERARAIDLEVEVANLAEGVVGEDLVGAVFAYPGTEGDIVDPRPVIEAIHERGGLVAVDADILALTLLESPGEFGADIAIGTTQRFGVPLFYGGPHAAYMAVREKLQRQMPGRLVGVSKDAEGYPAYRLALQTREQHIRRERATSNIC
;
A
#
# COMPACT_ATOMS: atom_id res chain seq x y z
N TYR A 1 20.00 -11.84 1.04
CA TYR A 1 18.83 -11.28 1.70
C TYR A 1 19.03 -9.77 1.76
N GLY A 2 17.99 -9.03 2.01
CA GLY A 2 17.95 -7.59 1.87
C GLY A 2 17.14 -7.16 0.67
N GLN A 3 17.18 -5.89 0.31
CA GLN A 3 16.44 -5.33 -0.82
C GLN A 3 14.92 -5.67 -0.75
N GLY A 4 14.30 -5.40 0.41
CA GLY A 4 12.88 -5.66 0.66
C GLY A 4 12.55 -7.06 1.19
N PHE A 5 13.50 -8.00 1.18
CA PHE A 5 13.31 -9.35 1.74
C PHE A 5 14.03 -9.49 3.07
N SER A 6 13.28 -9.69 4.13
CA SER A 6 13.78 -9.70 5.50
C SER A 6 13.74 -11.09 6.12
N SER A 7 14.79 -11.44 6.86
CA SER A 7 14.78 -12.61 7.72
C SER A 7 13.92 -12.33 8.94
N THR A 8 12.70 -12.82 8.93
CA THR A 8 11.72 -12.61 10.01
C THR A 8 11.55 -13.86 10.86
N LEU A 9 11.21 -13.66 12.12
CA LEU A 9 10.90 -14.72 13.05
C LEU A 9 9.38 -14.73 13.31
N THR A 10 8.71 -15.80 12.89
CA THR A 10 7.30 -16.03 13.25
C THR A 10 7.24 -16.71 14.62
N PRO A 11 6.62 -16.10 15.63
CA PRO A 11 6.44 -16.78 16.93
C PRO A 11 5.74 -18.13 16.74
N PRO A 12 6.27 -19.23 17.36
CA PRO A 12 5.70 -20.57 17.17
C PRO A 12 4.22 -20.67 17.50
N VAL A 13 3.73 -19.96 18.51
CA VAL A 13 2.32 -19.96 18.90
C VAL A 13 1.43 -19.34 17.81
N ILE A 14 1.86 -18.28 17.15
CA ILE A 14 1.11 -17.64 16.05
C ILE A 14 1.11 -18.57 14.84
N ARG A 15 2.27 -19.09 14.46
CA ARG A 15 2.38 -20.02 13.34
C ARG A 15 1.48 -21.24 13.53
N ARG A 16 1.52 -21.85 14.73
CA ARG A 16 0.68 -23.00 15.07
C ARG A 16 -0.78 -22.65 15.04
N GLY A 17 -1.20 -21.54 15.66
CA GLY A 17 -2.59 -21.10 15.71
C GLY A 17 -3.20 -20.83 14.33
N VAL A 18 -2.40 -20.39 13.35
CA VAL A 18 -2.86 -20.17 11.97
C VAL A 18 -2.80 -21.47 11.15
N VAL A 19 -1.69 -22.23 11.22
CA VAL A 19 -1.47 -23.41 10.37
C VAL A 19 -2.31 -24.60 10.80
N GLU A 20 -2.65 -24.75 12.06
CA GLU A 20 -3.47 -25.85 12.58
C GLU A 20 -4.98 -25.54 12.57
N ASP A 21 -5.38 -24.29 12.35
CA ASP A 21 -6.78 -23.90 12.27
C ASP A 21 -7.28 -23.91 10.81
N ALA A 22 -8.08 -24.91 10.48
CA ALA A 22 -8.65 -25.10 9.14
C ALA A 22 -9.54 -23.92 8.69
N GLY A 23 -10.04 -23.09 9.59
CA GLY A 23 -10.80 -21.89 9.27
C GLY A 23 -10.03 -20.86 8.43
N TRP A 24 -8.68 -20.89 8.50
CA TRP A 24 -7.80 -20.04 7.69
C TRP A 24 -7.48 -20.60 6.30
N TYR A 25 -7.81 -21.88 6.02
CA TYR A 25 -7.41 -22.56 4.77
C TYR A 25 -8.41 -22.32 3.64
N THR A 26 -8.75 -21.10 3.39
CA THR A 26 -9.67 -20.75 2.31
C THR A 26 -9.09 -19.67 1.42
N ALA A 27 -9.18 -19.87 0.10
CA ALA A 27 -8.90 -18.86 -0.90
C ALA A 27 -10.12 -17.96 -1.17
N TYR A 28 -11.25 -18.21 -0.53
CA TYR A 28 -12.47 -17.46 -0.76
C TYR A 28 -12.37 -16.02 -0.27
N THR A 29 -12.58 -15.09 -1.17
CA THR A 29 -12.72 -13.66 -0.82
C THR A 29 -14.01 -13.48 -0.02
N PRO A 30 -14.01 -12.75 1.12
CA PRO A 30 -15.14 -12.66 2.04
C PRO A 30 -16.28 -11.77 1.51
N TYR A 31 -16.82 -12.08 0.33
CA TYR A 31 -17.97 -11.37 -0.26
C TYR A 31 -19.25 -11.57 0.55
N GLN A 32 -19.44 -12.76 1.11
CA GLN A 32 -20.56 -13.08 1.99
C GLN A 32 -20.17 -12.77 3.44
N ALA A 33 -20.53 -11.58 3.88
CA ALA A 33 -20.16 -11.10 5.20
C ALA A 33 -20.70 -12.01 6.32
N GLU A 34 -21.87 -12.57 6.15
CA GLU A 34 -22.57 -13.43 7.13
C GLU A 34 -21.80 -14.70 7.53
N ILE A 35 -20.91 -15.20 6.65
CA ILE A 35 -20.08 -16.39 6.93
C ILE A 35 -18.60 -16.05 7.09
N SER A 36 -18.25 -14.78 7.15
CA SER A 36 -16.86 -14.31 7.11
C SER A 36 -16.51 -13.28 8.18
N GLN A 37 -17.34 -13.15 9.22
CA GLN A 37 -17.18 -12.09 10.22
C GLN A 37 -15.80 -12.09 10.89
N GLY A 38 -15.29 -13.25 11.29
CA GLY A 38 -13.97 -13.35 11.92
C GLY A 38 -12.83 -12.96 10.99
N ARG A 39 -12.89 -13.32 9.70
CA ARG A 39 -11.89 -12.89 8.72
C ARG A 39 -11.98 -11.41 8.42
N LEU A 40 -13.19 -10.85 8.32
CA LEU A 40 -13.39 -9.41 8.14
C LEU A 40 -12.88 -8.62 9.34
N GLU A 41 -13.07 -9.13 10.55
CA GLU A 41 -12.52 -8.54 11.77
C GLU A 41 -10.98 -8.53 11.74
N ALA A 42 -10.35 -9.65 11.36
CA ALA A 42 -8.89 -9.71 11.20
C ALA A 42 -8.37 -8.72 10.17
N LEU A 43 -9.06 -8.57 9.04
CA LEU A 43 -8.72 -7.58 8.01
C LEU A 43 -8.91 -6.14 8.51
N LEU A 44 -9.95 -5.88 9.28
CA LEU A 44 -10.16 -4.55 9.88
C LEU A 44 -9.06 -4.21 10.89
N ASN A 45 -8.65 -5.17 11.73
CA ASN A 45 -7.53 -5.00 12.64
C ASN A 45 -6.23 -4.69 11.88
N PHE A 46 -5.97 -5.39 10.77
CA PHE A 46 -4.84 -5.09 9.88
C PHE A 46 -4.89 -3.66 9.34
N GLN A 47 -6.05 -3.23 8.82
CA GLN A 47 -6.24 -1.86 8.32
C GLN A 47 -5.96 -0.82 9.41
N THR A 48 -6.50 -1.01 10.61
CA THR A 48 -6.30 -0.11 11.74
C THR A 48 -4.83 0.00 12.12
N MET A 49 -4.13 -1.14 12.21
CA MET A 49 -2.70 -1.15 12.54
C MET A 49 -1.87 -0.43 11.48
N VAL A 50 -2.17 -0.61 10.20
CA VAL A 50 -1.48 0.09 9.11
C VAL A 50 -1.77 1.60 9.16
N GLN A 51 -3.02 2.00 9.43
CA GLN A 51 -3.38 3.41 9.62
C GLN A 51 -2.59 4.05 10.77
N ASP A 52 -2.55 3.39 11.92
CA ASP A 52 -1.85 3.88 13.11
C ASP A 52 -0.35 4.04 12.87
N LEU A 53 0.28 3.05 12.22
CA LEU A 53 1.72 3.09 11.93
C LEU A 53 2.10 4.11 10.85
N THR A 54 1.25 4.28 9.85
CA THR A 54 1.52 5.21 8.74
C THR A 54 1.05 6.64 8.99
N GLY A 55 0.19 6.86 9.97
CA GLY A 55 -0.43 8.17 10.24
C GLY A 55 -1.37 8.63 9.12
N LEU A 56 -1.88 7.71 8.29
CA LEU A 56 -2.80 7.99 7.19
C LEU A 56 -4.22 7.51 7.50
N ASP A 57 -5.20 8.13 6.85
CA ASP A 57 -6.60 8.04 7.26
C ASP A 57 -7.27 6.70 6.92
N ILE A 58 -6.92 6.10 5.78
CA ILE A 58 -7.55 4.88 5.25
C ILE A 58 -6.48 3.91 4.78
N ALA A 59 -6.53 2.67 5.26
CA ALA A 59 -5.73 1.56 4.75
C ALA A 59 -6.60 0.49 4.11
N ASN A 60 -6.10 -0.18 3.08
CA ASN A 60 -6.77 -1.34 2.47
C ASN A 60 -6.48 -2.64 3.24
N ALA A 61 -7.19 -3.69 2.88
CA ALA A 61 -7.03 -5.00 3.53
C ALA A 61 -5.72 -5.71 3.16
N SER A 62 -5.19 -5.52 1.95
CA SER A 62 -3.84 -5.87 1.47
C SER A 62 -3.69 -5.64 -0.03
N LEU A 63 -2.46 -5.73 -0.51
CA LEU A 63 -2.08 -5.86 -1.92
C LEU A 63 -1.16 -7.07 -2.09
N LEU A 64 -0.82 -7.40 -3.35
CA LEU A 64 -0.07 -8.61 -3.68
C LEU A 64 1.34 -8.61 -3.05
N ASP A 65 2.14 -7.58 -3.36
CA ASP A 65 3.49 -7.37 -2.85
C ASP A 65 3.87 -5.88 -2.92
N GLU A 66 5.04 -5.53 -2.36
CA GLU A 66 5.54 -4.16 -2.29
C GLU A 66 5.67 -3.49 -3.67
N ALA A 67 6.27 -4.20 -4.63
CA ALA A 67 6.45 -3.67 -5.98
C ALA A 67 5.11 -3.42 -6.70
N SER A 68 4.14 -4.33 -6.51
CA SER A 68 2.77 -4.14 -7.01
C SER A 68 2.07 -2.97 -6.31
N ALA A 69 2.30 -2.78 -5.00
CA ALA A 69 1.74 -1.64 -4.27
C ALA A 69 2.27 -0.31 -4.81
N ALA A 70 3.58 -0.24 -5.12
CA ALA A 70 4.18 0.93 -5.78
C ALA A 70 3.57 1.19 -7.16
N ALA A 71 3.40 0.15 -7.96
CA ALA A 71 2.74 0.23 -9.26
C ALA A 71 1.28 0.71 -9.15
N GLU A 72 0.55 0.24 -8.16
CA GLU A 72 -0.82 0.69 -7.88
C GLU A 72 -0.86 2.15 -7.38
N ALA A 73 0.13 2.58 -6.59
CA ALA A 73 0.26 3.98 -6.18
C ALA A 73 0.47 4.89 -7.40
N VAL A 74 1.33 4.51 -8.34
CA VAL A 74 1.51 5.22 -9.63
C VAL A 74 0.19 5.31 -10.40
N GLY A 75 -0.53 4.21 -10.51
CA GLY A 75 -1.85 4.19 -11.16
C GLY A 75 -2.88 5.08 -10.45
N LEU A 76 -2.86 5.14 -9.12
CA LEU A 76 -3.72 6.03 -8.33
C LEU A 76 -3.39 7.50 -8.60
N MET A 77 -2.09 7.87 -8.58
CA MET A 77 -1.64 9.23 -8.89
C MET A 77 -2.13 9.67 -10.27
N SER A 78 -1.96 8.83 -11.30
CA SER A 78 -2.42 9.10 -12.66
C SER A 78 -3.95 9.28 -12.76
N ARG A 79 -4.72 8.53 -11.98
CA ARG A 79 -6.18 8.70 -11.94
C ARG A 79 -6.63 10.02 -11.30
N VAL A 80 -5.85 10.53 -10.37
CA VAL A 80 -6.16 11.76 -9.62
C VAL A 80 -5.60 13.00 -10.32
N VAL A 81 -4.33 12.99 -10.71
CA VAL A 81 -3.62 14.13 -11.31
C VAL A 81 -3.75 14.05 -12.83
N LYS A 82 -4.81 14.66 -13.38
CA LYS A 82 -5.17 14.52 -14.80
C LYS A 82 -4.26 15.24 -15.78
N LYS A 83 -3.50 16.23 -15.34
CA LYS A 83 -2.62 17.03 -16.21
C LYS A 83 -1.18 16.53 -16.26
N GLY A 84 -0.78 15.71 -15.27
CA GLY A 84 0.57 15.17 -15.20
C GLY A 84 0.80 14.07 -16.24
N ARG A 85 2.02 13.96 -16.73
CA ARG A 85 2.48 12.92 -17.67
C ARG A 85 3.72 12.19 -17.19
N ARG A 86 4.34 12.62 -16.10
CA ARG A 86 5.58 12.06 -15.59
C ARG A 86 5.44 11.63 -14.14
N VAL A 87 6.06 10.48 -13.81
CA VAL A 87 6.23 10.02 -12.44
C VAL A 87 7.72 9.94 -12.10
N LEU A 88 8.08 10.37 -10.91
CA LEU A 88 9.44 10.24 -10.37
C LEU A 88 9.50 9.01 -9.47
N LEU A 89 10.52 8.19 -9.67
CA LEU A 89 10.85 7.08 -8.78
C LEU A 89 12.19 7.35 -8.12
N ASP A 90 12.21 7.30 -6.80
CA ASP A 90 13.47 7.47 -6.06
C ASP A 90 14.43 6.33 -6.41
N SER A 91 15.66 6.68 -6.79
CA SER A 91 16.70 5.70 -7.11
C SER A 91 17.11 4.83 -5.91
N ARG A 92 16.71 5.22 -4.69
CA ARG A 92 16.93 4.49 -3.43
C ARG A 92 15.87 3.43 -3.14
N LEU A 93 14.81 3.34 -3.96
CA LEU A 93 13.85 2.23 -3.92
C LEU A 93 14.53 0.91 -4.25
N HIS A 94 13.97 -0.19 -3.80
CA HIS A 94 14.46 -1.51 -4.19
C HIS A 94 14.36 -1.73 -5.71
N PRO A 95 15.34 -2.40 -6.34
CA PRO A 95 15.37 -2.56 -7.80
C PRO A 95 14.10 -3.15 -8.40
N GLN A 96 13.49 -4.14 -7.72
CA GLN A 96 12.22 -4.74 -8.17
C GLN A 96 11.06 -3.76 -8.10
N VAL A 97 11.04 -2.87 -7.11
CA VAL A 97 10.01 -1.82 -6.98
C VAL A 97 10.11 -0.85 -8.14
N ILE A 98 11.33 -0.37 -8.44
CA ILE A 98 11.60 0.51 -9.60
C ILE A 98 11.14 -0.16 -10.90
N THR A 99 11.50 -1.44 -11.09
CA THR A 99 11.17 -2.16 -12.32
C THR A 99 9.66 -2.28 -12.52
N VAL A 100 8.93 -2.79 -11.53
CA VAL A 100 7.48 -3.03 -11.65
C VAL A 100 6.71 -1.71 -11.74
N ALA A 101 7.06 -0.70 -10.95
CA ALA A 101 6.43 0.61 -11.01
C ALA A 101 6.68 1.30 -12.36
N SER A 102 7.90 1.18 -12.92
CA SER A 102 8.24 1.71 -14.24
C SER A 102 7.43 1.05 -15.35
N GLU A 103 7.31 -0.27 -15.35
CA GLU A 103 6.52 -0.99 -16.35
C GLU A 103 5.03 -0.63 -16.28
N ARG A 104 4.48 -0.50 -15.07
CA ARG A 104 3.09 -0.03 -14.89
C ARG A 104 2.91 1.40 -15.42
N ALA A 105 3.83 2.29 -15.13
CA ALA A 105 3.78 3.68 -15.59
C ALA A 105 3.79 3.76 -17.12
N ARG A 106 4.70 3.03 -17.78
CA ARG A 106 4.77 2.96 -19.25
C ARG A 106 3.50 2.37 -19.87
N ALA A 107 2.90 1.36 -19.24
CA ALA A 107 1.67 0.72 -19.71
C ALA A 107 0.43 1.66 -19.68
N ILE A 108 0.52 2.77 -18.97
CA ILE A 108 -0.52 3.81 -18.90
C ILE A 108 -0.05 5.16 -19.47
N ASP A 109 0.94 5.10 -20.36
CA ASP A 109 1.50 6.24 -21.11
C ASP A 109 2.09 7.36 -20.21
N LEU A 110 2.68 7.00 -19.06
CA LEU A 110 3.46 7.92 -18.24
C LEU A 110 4.95 7.83 -18.58
N GLU A 111 5.60 8.97 -18.62
CA GLU A 111 7.06 9.07 -18.58
C GLU A 111 7.57 8.73 -17.19
N VAL A 112 8.66 7.96 -17.14
CA VAL A 112 9.30 7.56 -15.88
C VAL A 112 10.68 8.17 -15.80
N GLU A 113 10.95 8.84 -14.70
CA GLU A 113 12.29 9.30 -14.35
C GLU A 113 12.72 8.68 -13.03
N VAL A 114 13.89 8.03 -13.04
CA VAL A 114 14.52 7.47 -11.84
C VAL A 114 15.65 8.39 -11.44
N ALA A 115 15.55 8.99 -10.25
CA ALA A 115 16.54 9.97 -9.77
C ALA A 115 16.69 9.86 -8.25
N ASN A 116 17.81 10.34 -7.72
CA ASN A 116 17.96 10.51 -6.28
C ASN A 116 17.14 11.72 -5.83
N LEU A 117 15.93 11.47 -5.34
CA LEU A 117 15.03 12.54 -4.95
C LEU A 117 15.51 13.32 -3.71
N ALA A 118 16.44 12.76 -2.94
CA ALA A 118 17.08 13.47 -1.83
C ALA A 118 17.96 14.65 -2.30
N GLU A 119 18.42 14.64 -3.56
CA GLU A 119 19.19 15.72 -4.17
C GLU A 119 18.31 16.82 -4.76
N GLY A 120 17.02 16.61 -4.82
CA GLY A 120 16.02 17.57 -5.30
C GLY A 120 15.05 17.00 -6.33
N VAL A 121 13.97 17.73 -6.52
CA VAL A 121 12.92 17.39 -7.48
C VAL A 121 13.07 18.24 -8.73
N VAL A 122 13.18 17.58 -9.88
CA VAL A 122 13.28 18.24 -11.19
C VAL A 122 12.07 17.91 -12.06
N GLY A 123 11.82 18.77 -13.03
CA GLY A 123 10.74 18.58 -14.01
C GLY A 123 9.40 19.18 -13.61
N GLU A 124 8.56 19.26 -14.62
CA GLU A 124 7.18 19.76 -14.55
C GLU A 124 6.22 18.64 -15.00
N ASP A 125 4.93 18.89 -14.99
CA ASP A 125 3.89 17.94 -15.42
C ASP A 125 3.92 16.60 -14.65
N LEU A 126 4.21 16.67 -13.36
CA LEU A 126 4.30 15.49 -12.51
C LEU A 126 2.92 14.98 -12.09
N VAL A 127 2.69 13.67 -12.22
CA VAL A 127 1.57 13.01 -11.51
C VAL A 127 1.94 12.80 -10.04
N GLY A 128 3.22 12.61 -9.75
CA GLY A 128 3.75 12.45 -8.41
C GLY A 128 5.08 11.74 -8.36
N ALA A 129 5.43 11.30 -7.16
CA ALA A 129 6.67 10.58 -6.89
C ALA A 129 6.46 9.41 -5.94
N VAL A 130 7.34 8.39 -6.05
CA VAL A 130 7.49 7.32 -5.05
C VAL A 130 8.85 7.49 -4.39
N PHE A 131 8.85 7.67 -3.07
CA PHE A 131 10.02 7.96 -2.25
C PHE A 131 10.33 6.82 -1.29
N ALA A 132 11.61 6.44 -1.16
CA ALA A 132 12.05 5.33 -0.29
C ALA A 132 12.28 5.78 1.17
N TYR A 133 11.78 5.02 2.14
CA TYR A 133 11.90 5.35 3.56
C TYR A 133 11.93 4.10 4.47
N PRO A 134 13.09 3.59 4.85
CA PRO A 134 14.45 3.95 4.42
C PRO A 134 14.76 3.61 2.95
N GLY A 135 15.90 4.08 2.45
CA GLY A 135 16.44 3.64 1.17
C GLY A 135 17.01 2.21 1.21
N THR A 136 17.29 1.64 0.05
CA THR A 136 17.84 0.27 -0.11
C THR A 136 19.16 0.06 0.63
N GLU A 137 19.98 1.09 0.72
CA GLU A 137 21.26 1.05 1.46
C GLU A 137 21.07 1.28 2.97
N GLY A 138 19.86 1.48 3.44
CA GLY A 138 19.52 1.71 4.84
C GLY A 138 19.61 3.19 5.27
N ASP A 139 19.80 4.08 4.36
CA ASP A 139 19.84 5.52 4.61
C ASP A 139 18.44 6.07 4.89
N ILE A 140 18.37 6.97 5.87
CA ILE A 140 17.13 7.66 6.25
C ILE A 140 17.29 9.13 5.87
N VAL A 141 16.42 9.59 4.98
CA VAL A 141 16.40 10.97 4.50
C VAL A 141 15.04 11.58 4.83
N ASP A 142 15.04 12.85 5.27
CA ASP A 142 13.81 13.59 5.53
C ASP A 142 13.02 13.78 4.22
N PRO A 143 11.80 13.25 4.11
CA PRO A 143 11.01 13.34 2.88
C PRO A 143 10.32 14.69 2.68
N ARG A 144 10.25 15.56 3.69
CA ARG A 144 9.49 16.82 3.64
C ARG A 144 9.87 17.72 2.46
N PRO A 145 11.17 17.97 2.17
CA PRO A 145 11.53 18.82 1.04
C PRO A 145 11.04 18.27 -0.31
N VAL A 146 11.04 16.94 -0.46
CA VAL A 146 10.54 16.26 -1.66
C VAL A 146 9.01 16.38 -1.75
N ILE A 147 8.32 16.16 -0.65
CA ILE A 147 6.85 16.25 -0.58
C ILE A 147 6.40 17.67 -0.92
N GLU A 148 7.00 18.69 -0.33
CA GLU A 148 6.70 20.09 -0.60
C GLU A 148 6.91 20.41 -2.09
N ALA A 149 8.06 20.05 -2.65
CA ALA A 149 8.39 20.32 -4.04
C ALA A 149 7.45 19.63 -5.04
N ILE A 150 6.98 18.42 -4.74
CA ILE A 150 5.99 17.70 -5.56
C ILE A 150 4.60 18.33 -5.44
N HIS A 151 4.19 18.68 -4.21
CA HIS A 151 2.89 19.33 -3.97
C HIS A 151 2.79 20.71 -4.64
N GLU A 152 3.86 21.51 -4.64
CA GLU A 152 3.92 22.80 -5.36
C GLU A 152 3.67 22.64 -6.87
N ARG A 153 4.01 21.48 -7.43
CA ARG A 153 3.78 21.11 -8.83
C ARG A 153 2.43 20.41 -9.07
N GLY A 154 1.63 20.26 -8.01
CA GLY A 154 0.30 19.64 -8.06
C GLY A 154 0.32 18.11 -8.15
N GLY A 155 1.47 17.47 -7.94
CA GLY A 155 1.62 16.02 -7.86
C GLY A 155 1.27 15.44 -6.49
N LEU A 156 1.27 14.10 -6.37
CA LEU A 156 1.08 13.36 -5.14
C LEU A 156 2.36 12.62 -4.75
N VAL A 157 2.55 12.35 -3.46
CA VAL A 157 3.70 11.59 -2.98
C VAL A 157 3.26 10.29 -2.31
N ALA A 158 3.79 9.18 -2.81
CA ALA A 158 3.77 7.89 -2.14
C ALA A 158 5.12 7.65 -1.46
N VAL A 159 5.08 7.26 -0.19
CA VAL A 159 6.26 6.84 0.55
C VAL A 159 6.24 5.32 0.66
N ASP A 160 7.26 4.68 0.11
CA ASP A 160 7.53 3.25 0.27
C ASP A 160 8.29 3.06 1.57
N ALA A 161 7.57 2.67 2.62
CA ALA A 161 8.05 2.68 3.98
C ALA A 161 8.14 1.27 4.59
N ASP A 162 9.29 0.95 5.20
CA ASP A 162 9.40 -0.26 6.03
C ASP A 162 8.52 -0.10 7.28
N ILE A 163 7.42 -0.83 7.33
CA ILE A 163 6.42 -0.70 8.40
C ILE A 163 6.97 -1.00 9.79
N LEU A 164 8.02 -1.82 9.91
CA LEU A 164 8.69 -2.04 11.19
C LEU A 164 9.52 -0.82 11.60
N ALA A 165 10.16 -0.15 10.65
CA ALA A 165 10.92 1.07 10.92
C ALA A 165 10.01 2.20 11.44
N LEU A 166 8.73 2.24 11.04
CA LEU A 166 7.74 3.22 11.51
C LEU A 166 7.39 3.09 13.00
N THR A 167 7.83 2.03 13.67
CA THR A 167 7.74 1.95 15.14
C THR A 167 8.76 2.84 15.86
N LEU A 168 9.76 3.35 15.15
CA LEU A 168 10.84 4.19 15.64
C LEU A 168 10.95 5.53 14.90
N LEU A 169 10.54 5.56 13.64
CA LEU A 169 10.62 6.71 12.76
C LEU A 169 9.29 7.44 12.69
N GLU A 170 9.35 8.71 12.35
CA GLU A 170 8.16 9.51 12.11
C GLU A 170 7.34 8.96 10.93
N SER A 171 6.04 8.97 11.06
CA SER A 171 5.14 8.34 10.08
C SER A 171 4.98 9.14 8.78
N PRO A 172 4.73 8.48 7.63
CA PRO A 172 4.44 9.16 6.37
C PRO A 172 3.34 10.22 6.45
N GLY A 173 2.30 9.96 7.25
CA GLY A 173 1.20 10.89 7.45
C GLY A 173 1.60 12.19 8.16
N GLU A 174 2.52 12.11 9.14
CA GLU A 174 2.98 13.27 9.91
C GLU A 174 3.80 14.23 9.05
N PHE A 175 4.62 13.74 8.14
CA PHE A 175 5.36 14.63 7.23
C PHE A 175 4.64 14.96 5.92
N GLY A 176 3.37 14.63 5.81
CA GLY A 176 2.52 15.17 4.75
C GLY A 176 2.37 14.29 3.50
N ALA A 177 2.83 13.03 3.50
CA ALA A 177 2.62 12.12 2.39
C ALA A 177 1.12 11.91 2.09
N ASP A 178 0.79 11.67 0.82
CA ASP A 178 -0.59 11.37 0.38
C ASP A 178 -0.88 9.86 0.45
N ILE A 179 0.14 9.04 0.24
CA ILE A 179 0.08 7.60 0.13
C ILE A 179 1.26 7.01 0.90
N ALA A 180 1.06 5.92 1.61
CA ALA A 180 2.12 5.06 2.11
C ALA A 180 1.90 3.64 1.61
N ILE A 181 2.97 3.00 1.20
CA ILE A 181 3.01 1.61 0.74
C ILE A 181 4.18 0.89 1.38
N GLY A 182 4.24 -0.40 1.26
CA GLY A 182 5.36 -1.23 1.71
C GLY A 182 4.98 -2.68 1.90
N THR A 183 5.95 -3.48 2.31
CA THR A 183 5.76 -4.89 2.60
C THR A 183 5.21 -5.13 4.01
N THR A 184 4.39 -6.17 4.17
CA THR A 184 3.95 -6.68 5.48
C THR A 184 4.75 -7.89 5.95
N GLN A 185 5.82 -8.26 5.26
CA GLN A 185 6.68 -9.37 5.66
C GLN A 185 7.20 -9.20 7.10
N ARG A 186 7.44 -7.95 7.52
CA ARG A 186 7.90 -7.58 8.85
C ARG A 186 7.00 -8.04 9.99
N PHE A 187 5.74 -8.37 9.72
CA PHE A 187 4.84 -8.97 10.71
C PHE A 187 5.14 -10.46 11.01
N GLY A 188 6.19 -11.01 10.45
CA GLY A 188 6.67 -12.34 10.77
C GLY A 188 6.47 -13.37 9.65
N VAL A 189 6.24 -12.95 8.41
CA VAL A 189 6.13 -13.89 7.28
C VAL A 189 7.54 -14.39 6.91
N PRO A 190 7.82 -15.70 7.00
CA PRO A 190 9.13 -16.27 6.68
C PRO A 190 9.43 -16.15 5.17
N LEU A 191 10.71 -16.23 4.82
CA LEU A 191 11.15 -16.13 3.43
C LEU A 191 10.67 -17.29 2.54
N PHE A 192 10.40 -18.48 3.06
CA PHE A 192 10.03 -19.66 2.26
C PHE A 192 10.88 -19.78 0.98
N TYR A 193 10.30 -20.23 -0.12
CA TYR A 193 10.98 -20.42 -1.40
C TYR A 193 10.93 -19.24 -2.37
N GLY A 194 10.63 -18.08 -1.92
CA GLY A 194 10.53 -16.91 -2.80
C GLY A 194 10.13 -15.63 -2.09
N GLY A 195 10.06 -15.68 -0.75
CA GLY A 195 9.70 -14.52 0.06
C GLY A 195 8.25 -14.06 -0.16
N PRO A 196 7.25 -14.96 -0.15
CA PRO A 196 5.86 -14.55 -0.35
C PRO A 196 5.44 -13.64 0.81
N HIS A 197 4.88 -12.50 0.48
CA HIS A 197 4.35 -11.56 1.47
C HIS A 197 3.29 -10.67 0.81
N ALA A 198 2.37 -10.17 1.61
CA ALA A 198 1.44 -9.15 1.17
C ALA A 198 2.06 -7.76 1.36
N ALA A 199 1.49 -6.79 0.65
CA ALA A 199 1.79 -5.39 0.86
C ALA A 199 0.63 -4.66 1.51
N TYR A 200 0.91 -3.46 1.98
CA TYR A 200 -0.10 -2.52 2.44
C TYR A 200 -0.15 -1.29 1.54
N MET A 201 -1.28 -0.61 1.57
CA MET A 201 -1.43 0.75 1.09
C MET A 201 -2.32 1.52 2.05
N ALA A 202 -1.87 2.69 2.47
CA ALA A 202 -2.67 3.66 3.20
C ALA A 202 -2.68 4.99 2.44
N VAL A 203 -3.77 5.74 2.55
CA VAL A 203 -3.96 7.00 1.82
C VAL A 203 -4.69 8.04 2.68
N ARG A 204 -4.56 9.31 2.29
CA ARG A 204 -5.44 10.38 2.79
C ARG A 204 -6.89 10.11 2.40
N GLU A 205 -7.85 10.47 3.25
CA GLU A 205 -9.29 10.23 3.06
C GLU A 205 -9.80 10.64 1.68
N LYS A 206 -9.33 11.77 1.16
CA LYS A 206 -9.70 12.28 -0.18
C LYS A 206 -9.42 11.29 -1.33
N LEU A 207 -8.52 10.32 -1.12
CA LEU A 207 -8.08 9.34 -2.13
C LEU A 207 -8.80 7.98 -2.02
N GLN A 208 -9.59 7.74 -0.98
CA GLN A 208 -10.20 6.44 -0.68
C GLN A 208 -10.95 5.80 -1.85
N ARG A 209 -11.62 6.61 -2.69
CA ARG A 209 -12.39 6.12 -3.85
C ARG A 209 -11.52 5.69 -5.03
N GLN A 210 -10.24 6.08 -5.05
CA GLN A 210 -9.27 5.73 -6.08
C GLN A 210 -8.30 4.63 -5.63
N MET A 211 -8.34 4.27 -4.34
CA MET A 211 -7.50 3.25 -3.74
C MET A 211 -7.79 1.88 -4.35
N PRO A 212 -6.78 1.09 -4.72
CA PRO A 212 -6.93 -0.31 -5.08
C PRO A 212 -7.14 -1.19 -3.83
N GLY A 213 -7.49 -2.44 -4.07
CA GLY A 213 -7.67 -3.43 -3.01
C GLY A 213 -9.00 -3.30 -2.28
N ARG A 214 -9.25 -4.27 -1.42
CA ARG A 214 -10.49 -4.36 -0.65
C ARG A 214 -10.44 -3.48 0.59
N LEU A 215 -11.59 -2.98 0.98
CA LEU A 215 -11.79 -2.25 2.23
C LEU A 215 -12.85 -2.96 3.07
N VAL A 216 -12.55 -3.16 4.32
CA VAL A 216 -13.52 -3.63 5.31
C VAL A 216 -14.03 -2.43 6.10
N GLY A 217 -15.32 -2.42 6.37
CA GLY A 217 -15.97 -1.39 7.17
C GLY A 217 -16.93 -2.00 8.21
N VAL A 218 -17.21 -1.20 9.21
CA VAL A 218 -18.18 -1.53 10.26
C VAL A 218 -19.58 -1.16 9.79
N SER A 219 -20.54 -2.06 10.05
CA SER A 219 -21.95 -1.92 9.75
C SER A 219 -22.77 -2.42 10.92
N LYS A 220 -24.04 -2.70 10.69
CA LYS A 220 -24.93 -3.38 11.65
C LYS A 220 -25.62 -4.54 10.96
N ASP A 221 -25.90 -5.58 11.73
CA ASP A 221 -26.75 -6.69 11.30
C ASP A 221 -28.26 -6.33 11.35
N ALA A 222 -29.11 -7.31 11.07
CA ALA A 222 -30.57 -7.13 11.07
C ALA A 222 -31.15 -6.81 12.47
N GLU A 223 -30.48 -7.23 13.52
CA GLU A 223 -30.85 -6.99 14.91
C GLU A 223 -30.23 -5.71 15.49
N GLY A 224 -29.34 -5.04 14.72
CA GLY A 224 -28.70 -3.79 15.11
C GLY A 224 -27.33 -3.93 15.81
N TYR A 225 -26.81 -5.15 15.92
CA TYR A 225 -25.48 -5.39 16.47
C TYR A 225 -24.36 -5.00 15.49
N PRO A 226 -23.16 -4.62 15.99
CA PRO A 226 -22.01 -4.37 15.13
C PRO A 226 -21.69 -5.58 14.24
N ALA A 227 -21.47 -5.32 12.97
CA ALA A 227 -21.10 -6.33 11.99
C ALA A 227 -20.11 -5.76 10.97
N TYR A 228 -19.33 -6.63 10.31
CA TYR A 228 -18.34 -6.24 9.33
C TYR A 228 -18.80 -6.56 7.91
N ARG A 229 -18.38 -5.76 6.96
CA ARG A 229 -18.66 -5.98 5.53
C ARG A 229 -17.59 -5.34 4.65
N LEU A 230 -17.53 -5.72 3.37
CA LEU A 230 -16.75 -5.00 2.40
C LEU A 230 -17.37 -3.61 2.15
N ALA A 231 -16.52 -2.59 2.24
CA ALA A 231 -16.90 -1.20 2.06
C ALA A 231 -16.55 -0.70 0.64
N LEU A 232 -17.22 0.37 0.19
CA LEU A 232 -17.00 1.00 -1.12
C LEU A 232 -17.04 0.01 -2.30
N GLN A 233 -17.95 -0.94 -2.28
CA GLN A 233 -18.11 -1.99 -3.30
C GLN A 233 -18.32 -1.44 -4.73
N THR A 234 -18.72 -0.17 -4.87
CA THR A 234 -18.80 0.49 -6.18
C THR A 234 -17.47 0.56 -6.93
N ARG A 235 -16.34 0.31 -6.26
CA ARG A 235 -15.00 0.23 -6.87
C ARG A 235 -14.69 -1.16 -7.44
N GLU A 236 -15.51 -2.16 -7.13
CA GLU A 236 -15.30 -3.56 -7.47
C GLU A 236 -15.52 -3.83 -8.96
N GLN A 237 -14.78 -4.81 -9.50
CA GLN A 237 -14.80 -5.16 -10.93
C GLN A 237 -16.18 -5.61 -11.41
N HIS A 238 -16.93 -6.34 -10.59
CA HIS A 238 -18.28 -6.79 -10.96
C HIS A 238 -19.31 -5.65 -11.13
N ILE A 239 -18.98 -4.45 -10.62
CA ILE A 239 -19.79 -3.24 -10.79
C ILE A 239 -19.22 -2.32 -11.87
N ARG A 240 -17.94 -1.98 -11.78
CA ARG A 240 -17.29 -0.97 -12.63
C ARG A 240 -16.57 -1.52 -13.85
N ARG A 241 -16.44 -2.83 -13.97
CA ARG A 241 -15.75 -3.52 -15.09
C ARG A 241 -14.33 -2.95 -15.26
N GLU A 242 -14.02 -2.44 -16.47
CA GLU A 242 -12.72 -1.86 -16.82
C GLU A 242 -12.34 -0.61 -16.02
N ARG A 243 -13.29 0.03 -15.36
CA ARG A 243 -13.06 1.21 -14.51
C ARG A 243 -12.91 0.88 -13.03
N ALA A 244 -12.86 -0.39 -12.71
CA ALA A 244 -12.68 -0.83 -11.33
C ALA A 244 -11.29 -0.42 -10.79
N THR A 245 -11.24 -0.03 -9.54
CA THR A 245 -9.99 0.20 -8.81
C THR A 245 -9.71 -0.91 -7.79
N SER A 246 -10.67 -1.82 -7.57
CA SER A 246 -10.54 -2.97 -6.68
C SER A 246 -10.85 -4.25 -7.45
N ASN A 247 -9.81 -4.84 -8.03
CA ASN A 247 -9.84 -6.13 -8.75
C ASN A 247 -8.75 -7.08 -8.29
N ILE A 248 -8.05 -6.72 -7.21
CA ILE A 248 -6.98 -7.50 -6.60
C ILE A 248 -7.53 -8.19 -5.36
N CYS A 249 -7.33 -9.48 -5.29
CA CYS A 249 -7.70 -10.31 -4.12
C CYS A 249 -6.52 -10.57 -3.21
#